data_8371f74601c5c732df3aaa4be2546c49
#
_entry.id   8371f74601c5c732df3aaa4be2546c49
#
_cell.length_a   1.000
_cell.length_b   1.000
_cell.length_c   1.000
_cell.angle_alpha   90.00
_cell.angle_beta   90.00
_cell.angle_gamma   90.00
#
_symmetry.space_group_name_H-M   'P 1'
#
loop_
_entity.id
_entity.type
_entity.pdbx_description
1 polymer ?
#
loop_
_entity_poly.entity_id
_entity_poly.type
_entity_poly.pdbx_seq_one_letter_code
_entity_poly.pdbx_strand_id
1 'polypeptide(L)'
;MDWSISLSRGEAHNYSMEVRSDPFESAKSHFFDTSSWGEFCDVTLTLKQAWQPDRGGWVKIDDYRCRQAFRHFMNLLNRAVYGSAFRRHGKRLRVLPVLEKGEVRARALRPWECGASGRWHIHCAIELPSHFDAITLENMIRECWAQVDWGHGRILVRDGANAGWIDYMLKDRQKSEFDGFLDCIIIESLHNPIADA
;
A
#
# COMPACT_ATOMS: atom_id res chain seq x y z
N MET A 1 42.80 -55.73 -36.75
CA MET A 1 42.13 -54.51 -37.11
C MET A 1 41.51 -53.98 -35.80
N ASP A 2 42.22 -53.06 -35.16
CA ASP A 2 41.89 -52.61 -33.83
C ASP A 2 41.24 -51.23 -33.97
N TRP A 3 39.99 -51.10 -33.50
CA TRP A 3 39.25 -49.81 -33.51
C TRP A 3 39.14 -49.29 -32.07
N SER A 4 40.11 -48.49 -31.65
CA SER A 4 40.03 -47.74 -30.39
C SER A 4 39.19 -46.47 -30.61
N ILE A 5 38.02 -46.43 -30.01
CA ILE A 5 37.17 -45.25 -29.97
C ILE A 5 37.61 -44.37 -28.78
N SER A 6 38.20 -43.24 -29.09
CA SER A 6 38.52 -42.20 -28.12
C SER A 6 37.26 -41.44 -27.77
N LEU A 7 36.75 -41.58 -26.53
CA LEU A 7 35.68 -40.75 -25.98
C LEU A 7 36.29 -39.42 -25.47
N SER A 8 36.03 -38.36 -26.21
CA SER A 8 36.31 -37.00 -25.76
C SER A 8 35.48 -36.65 -24.54
N ARG A 9 36.15 -36.20 -23.49
CA ARG A 9 35.51 -35.64 -22.29
C ARG A 9 34.67 -34.41 -22.68
N GLY A 10 33.37 -34.54 -22.58
CA GLY A 10 32.45 -33.42 -22.68
C GLY A 10 32.71 -32.41 -21.56
N GLU A 11 32.93 -31.18 -21.94
CA GLU A 11 32.99 -30.03 -21.05
C GLU A 11 31.62 -29.92 -20.35
N ALA A 12 31.65 -30.07 -19.02
CA ALA A 12 30.49 -29.79 -18.21
C ALA A 12 30.28 -28.26 -18.23
N HIS A 13 29.33 -27.82 -19.03
CA HIS A 13 28.82 -26.48 -18.96
C HIS A 13 28.16 -26.30 -17.58
N ASN A 14 28.84 -25.63 -16.69
CA ASN A 14 28.25 -25.11 -15.47
C ASN A 14 27.21 -24.06 -15.87
N TYR A 15 25.98 -24.47 -16.04
CA TYR A 15 24.85 -23.55 -16.00
C TYR A 15 24.72 -23.08 -14.55
N SER A 16 25.34 -21.95 -14.23
CA SER A 16 24.97 -21.20 -13.04
C SER A 16 23.50 -20.79 -13.27
N MET A 17 22.60 -21.48 -12.60
CA MET A 17 21.22 -20.98 -12.44
C MET A 17 21.34 -19.61 -11.76
N GLU A 18 21.22 -18.54 -12.54
CA GLU A 18 20.86 -17.25 -11.98
C GLU A 18 19.55 -17.47 -11.23
N VAL A 19 19.65 -17.48 -9.91
CA VAL A 19 18.48 -17.42 -9.03
C VAL A 19 17.83 -16.09 -9.35
N ARG A 20 16.84 -16.09 -10.24
CA ARG A 20 15.97 -14.93 -10.45
C ARG A 20 15.32 -14.68 -9.12
N SER A 21 15.74 -13.61 -8.45
CA SER A 21 15.08 -13.13 -7.23
C SER A 21 13.59 -13.02 -7.53
N ASP A 22 12.77 -13.57 -6.66
CA ASP A 22 11.33 -13.45 -6.75
C ASP A 22 10.99 -11.96 -6.95
N PRO A 23 10.25 -11.59 -8.01
CA PRO A 23 9.86 -10.19 -8.23
C PRO A 23 9.20 -9.56 -7.02
N PHE A 24 8.50 -10.36 -6.21
CA PHE A 24 7.92 -9.98 -4.95
C PHE A 24 8.99 -9.60 -3.91
N GLU A 25 9.98 -10.46 -3.68
CA GLU A 25 11.06 -10.17 -2.71
C GLU A 25 11.93 -8.99 -3.18
N SER A 26 12.13 -8.83 -4.48
CA SER A 26 12.81 -7.66 -5.02
C SER A 26 12.00 -6.38 -4.83
N ALA A 27 10.70 -6.40 -5.09
CA ALA A 27 9.81 -5.28 -4.82
C ALA A 27 9.72 -5.00 -3.31
N LYS A 28 9.63 -6.04 -2.48
CA LYS A 28 9.63 -5.93 -1.02
C LYS A 28 10.90 -5.21 -0.54
N SER A 29 12.07 -5.64 -0.96
CA SER A 29 13.32 -5.01 -0.52
C SER A 29 13.46 -3.56 -1.02
N HIS A 30 12.93 -3.26 -2.19
CA HIS A 30 13.08 -1.93 -2.79
C HIS A 30 12.06 -0.92 -2.24
N PHE A 31 10.78 -1.33 -2.11
CA PHE A 31 9.71 -0.42 -1.71
C PHE A 31 9.39 -0.47 -0.20
N PHE A 32 9.79 -1.52 0.49
CA PHE A 32 9.37 -1.83 1.85
C PHE A 32 10.53 -1.87 2.85
N ASP A 33 11.72 -1.46 2.44
CA ASP A 33 12.79 -1.23 3.39
C ASP A 33 12.46 -0.01 4.25
N THR A 34 11.80 -0.28 5.36
CA THR A 34 11.49 0.74 6.37
C THR A 34 12.62 0.94 7.37
N SER A 35 13.75 0.27 7.18
CA SER A 35 14.89 0.37 8.10
C SER A 35 15.41 1.81 8.26
N SER A 36 15.22 2.62 7.21
CA SER A 36 15.60 4.04 7.20
C SER A 36 14.49 5.00 7.67
N TRP A 37 13.30 4.50 8.04
CA TRP A 37 12.15 5.37 8.33
C TRP A 37 12.15 5.91 9.77
N GLY A 38 12.87 5.33 10.69
CA GLY A 38 12.68 5.62 12.10
C GLY A 38 11.35 5.03 12.59
N GLU A 39 10.47 5.86 13.16
CA GLU A 39 9.15 5.45 13.64
C GLU A 39 8.08 5.64 12.57
N PHE A 40 7.04 4.81 12.59
CA PHE A 40 5.88 4.96 11.71
C PHE A 40 4.60 4.47 12.38
N CYS A 41 3.49 5.03 11.91
CA CYS A 41 2.15 4.65 12.34
C CYS A 41 1.56 3.63 11.36
N ASP A 42 0.90 2.64 11.95
CA ASP A 42 0.01 1.69 11.29
C ASP A 42 -1.37 2.36 11.14
N VAL A 43 -1.84 2.50 9.91
CA VAL A 43 -3.09 3.19 9.62
C VAL A 43 -4.01 2.32 8.77
N THR A 44 -5.27 2.19 9.21
CA THR A 44 -6.33 1.61 8.39
C THR A 44 -7.39 2.65 8.10
N LEU A 45 -7.54 3.00 6.84
CA LEU A 45 -8.52 3.95 6.32
C LEU A 45 -9.71 3.19 5.72
N THR A 46 -10.90 3.39 6.30
CA THR A 46 -12.12 2.79 5.76
C THR A 46 -12.75 3.72 4.71
N LEU A 47 -13.24 3.15 3.63
CA LEU A 47 -13.88 3.87 2.53
C LEU A 47 -15.40 3.70 2.57
N LYS A 48 -16.14 4.71 2.12
CA LYS A 48 -17.56 4.58 1.82
C LYS A 48 -17.72 3.64 0.63
N GLN A 49 -18.55 2.61 0.74
CA GLN A 49 -18.72 1.62 -0.32
C GLN A 49 -19.64 2.10 -1.45
N ALA A 50 -20.49 3.05 -1.13
CA ALA A 50 -21.29 3.79 -2.09
C ALA A 50 -21.53 5.20 -1.55
N TRP A 51 -21.70 6.13 -2.46
CA TRP A 51 -21.99 7.53 -2.16
C TRP A 51 -22.99 8.06 -3.16
N GLN A 52 -23.86 8.94 -2.68
CA GLN A 52 -24.81 9.66 -3.52
C GLN A 52 -24.36 11.12 -3.59
N PRO A 53 -23.88 11.59 -4.75
CA PRO A 53 -23.64 13.02 -4.96
C PRO A 53 -24.95 13.81 -4.85
N ASP A 54 -24.85 15.11 -4.56
CA ASP A 54 -26.02 16.00 -4.43
C ASP A 54 -26.92 15.99 -5.68
N ARG A 55 -26.35 15.68 -6.82
CA ARG A 55 -27.08 15.51 -8.09
C ARG A 55 -26.64 14.20 -8.73
N GLY A 56 -27.52 13.21 -8.74
CA GLY A 56 -27.27 11.94 -9.40
C GLY A 56 -27.72 10.71 -8.61
N GLY A 57 -27.47 9.54 -9.18
CA GLY A 57 -27.75 8.24 -8.56
C GLY A 57 -26.62 7.79 -7.62
N TRP A 58 -26.82 6.68 -6.94
CA TRP A 58 -25.81 6.04 -6.14
C TRP A 58 -24.61 5.60 -6.99
N VAL A 59 -23.43 5.98 -6.57
CA VAL A 59 -22.15 5.58 -7.19
C VAL A 59 -21.46 4.60 -6.26
N LYS A 60 -21.13 3.42 -6.77
CA LYS A 60 -20.30 2.44 -6.04
C LYS A 60 -18.83 2.81 -6.16
N ILE A 61 -18.08 2.55 -5.09
CA ILE A 61 -16.64 2.72 -5.12
C ILE A 61 -15.99 1.61 -5.95
N ASP A 62 -14.95 1.98 -6.67
CA ASP A 62 -14.08 1.09 -7.45
C ASP A 62 -12.61 1.36 -7.10
N ASP A 63 -11.71 0.55 -7.63
CA ASP A 63 -10.26 0.67 -7.41
C ASP A 63 -9.75 2.08 -7.76
N TYR A 64 -10.16 2.61 -8.89
CA TYR A 64 -9.73 3.95 -9.32
C TYR A 64 -10.12 5.03 -8.31
N ARG A 65 -11.35 5.01 -7.81
CA ARG A 65 -11.83 5.97 -6.81
C ARG A 65 -11.11 5.81 -5.48
N CYS A 66 -10.80 4.57 -5.09
CA CYS A 66 -9.99 4.30 -3.89
C CYS A 66 -8.62 4.98 -4.00
N ARG A 67 -7.92 4.80 -5.13
CA ARG A 67 -6.61 5.41 -5.39
C ARG A 67 -6.68 6.93 -5.41
N GLN A 68 -7.67 7.50 -6.06
CA GLN A 68 -7.86 8.96 -6.08
C GLN A 68 -8.17 9.53 -4.69
N ALA A 69 -9.00 8.83 -3.90
CA ALA A 69 -9.30 9.21 -2.52
C ALA A 69 -8.02 9.22 -1.66
N PHE A 70 -7.19 8.20 -1.79
CA PHE A 70 -5.93 8.14 -1.06
C PHE A 70 -4.93 9.22 -1.52
N ARG A 71 -4.81 9.46 -2.81
CA ARG A 71 -3.98 10.54 -3.35
C ARG A 71 -4.42 11.90 -2.82
N HIS A 72 -5.74 12.16 -2.77
CA HIS A 72 -6.27 13.39 -2.21
C HIS A 72 -5.93 13.52 -0.72
N PHE A 73 -6.14 12.46 0.05
CA PHE A 73 -5.76 12.38 1.47
C PHE A 73 -4.28 12.71 1.68
N MET A 74 -3.38 12.07 0.94
CA MET A 74 -1.94 12.31 1.09
C MET A 74 -1.53 13.74 0.72
N ASN A 75 -2.21 14.36 -0.24
CA ASN A 75 -1.98 15.78 -0.55
C ASN A 75 -2.42 16.70 0.60
N LEU A 76 -3.53 16.40 1.26
CA LEU A 76 -3.99 17.14 2.44
C LEU A 76 -3.01 16.94 3.61
N LEU A 77 -2.66 15.71 3.92
CA LEU A 77 -1.78 15.36 5.01
C LEU A 77 -0.37 15.97 4.84
N ASN A 78 0.23 15.82 3.66
CA ASN A 78 1.53 16.42 3.37
C ASN A 78 1.52 17.95 3.51
N ARG A 79 0.41 18.59 3.13
CA ARG A 79 0.24 20.02 3.32
C ARG A 79 0.10 20.38 4.79
N ALA A 80 -0.63 19.60 5.57
CA ALA A 80 -0.80 19.80 7.00
C ALA A 80 0.53 19.66 7.74
N VAL A 81 1.34 18.64 7.39
CA VAL A 81 2.63 18.33 8.04
C VAL A 81 3.72 19.32 7.64
N TYR A 82 3.87 19.60 6.35
CA TYR A 82 5.02 20.35 5.81
C TYR A 82 4.69 21.78 5.38
N GLY A 83 3.42 22.18 5.40
CA GLY A 83 3.00 23.51 4.99
C GLY A 83 3.49 23.91 3.60
N SER A 84 4.16 25.04 3.51
CA SER A 84 4.71 25.54 2.24
C SER A 84 5.86 24.70 1.68
N ALA A 85 6.57 23.95 2.52
CA ALA A 85 7.70 23.12 2.10
C ALA A 85 7.25 21.95 1.21
N PHE A 86 6.01 21.46 1.38
CA PHE A 86 5.41 20.49 0.49
C PHE A 86 5.40 20.97 -0.97
N ARG A 87 5.03 22.23 -1.21
CA ARG A 87 4.97 22.78 -2.57
C ARG A 87 6.32 23.26 -3.09
N ARG A 88 7.13 23.90 -2.22
CA ARG A 88 8.37 24.56 -2.63
C ARG A 88 9.54 23.58 -2.80
N HIS A 89 9.57 22.55 -1.98
CA HIS A 89 10.70 21.62 -1.89
C HIS A 89 10.32 20.16 -2.12
N GLY A 90 9.05 19.89 -2.46
CA GLY A 90 8.57 18.53 -2.70
C GLY A 90 8.58 17.62 -1.46
N LYS A 91 8.69 18.21 -0.24
CA LYS A 91 8.70 17.40 1.00
C LYS A 91 7.42 16.58 1.13
N ARG A 92 7.59 15.28 1.36
CA ARG A 92 6.49 14.34 1.50
C ARG A 92 6.77 13.37 2.62
N LEU A 93 5.71 12.93 3.30
CA LEU A 93 5.76 11.80 4.21
C LEU A 93 6.11 10.53 3.42
N ARG A 94 6.94 9.70 3.99
CA ARG A 94 7.11 8.34 3.51
C ARG A 94 5.83 7.57 3.81
N VAL A 95 5.34 6.84 2.84
CA VAL A 95 4.10 6.07 2.99
C VAL A 95 4.15 4.82 2.16
N LEU A 96 3.64 3.74 2.72
CA LEU A 96 3.40 2.50 2.04
C LEU A 96 1.91 2.21 2.07
N PRO A 97 1.17 2.52 0.99
CA PRO A 97 -0.27 2.31 0.95
C PRO A 97 -0.62 1.02 0.22
N VAL A 98 -1.53 0.31 0.78
CA VAL A 98 -1.99 -0.94 0.25
C VAL A 98 -3.51 -0.98 0.27
N LEU A 99 -4.11 -1.13 -0.90
CA LEU A 99 -5.53 -1.28 -1.10
C LEU A 99 -5.95 -2.73 -0.86
N GLU A 100 -6.96 -2.92 -0.06
CA GLU A 100 -7.54 -4.22 0.23
C GLU A 100 -9.05 -4.19 0.04
N LYS A 101 -9.57 -5.27 -0.50
CA LYS A 101 -10.99 -5.53 -0.59
C LYS A 101 -11.32 -6.73 0.30
N GLY A 102 -11.77 -6.44 1.51
CA GLY A 102 -12.04 -7.47 2.51
C GLY A 102 -13.18 -8.40 2.10
N GLU A 103 -13.15 -9.63 2.58
CA GLU A 103 -14.20 -10.61 2.36
C GLU A 103 -15.52 -10.20 3.01
N VAL A 104 -16.63 -10.49 2.33
CA VAL A 104 -17.96 -10.33 2.89
C VAL A 104 -18.24 -11.49 3.82
N ARG A 105 -18.27 -11.23 5.10
CA ARG A 105 -18.82 -12.21 6.04
C ARG A 105 -20.33 -12.25 5.87
N ALA A 106 -20.86 -13.38 5.42
CA ALA A 106 -22.29 -13.59 5.08
C ALA A 106 -23.29 -13.17 6.19
N ARG A 107 -22.85 -13.06 7.45
CA ARG A 107 -23.67 -12.62 8.60
C ARG A 107 -23.84 -11.10 8.74
N ALA A 108 -23.15 -10.27 7.97
CA ALA A 108 -23.10 -8.82 8.15
C ALA A 108 -23.88 -8.04 7.08
N LEU A 109 -24.49 -8.71 6.13
CA LEU A 109 -25.17 -8.05 5.02
C LEU A 109 -26.57 -7.61 5.43
N ARG A 110 -26.79 -6.32 5.43
CA ARG A 110 -28.16 -5.78 5.31
C ARG A 110 -28.62 -5.97 3.87
N PRO A 111 -29.93 -6.18 3.61
CA PRO A 111 -30.45 -6.50 2.27
C PRO A 111 -30.07 -5.50 1.15
N TRP A 112 -29.80 -4.24 1.51
CA TRP A 112 -29.37 -3.17 0.57
C TRP A 112 -27.85 -3.07 0.39
N GLU A 113 -27.08 -3.77 1.19
CA GLU A 113 -25.63 -3.91 1.02
C GLU A 113 -25.27 -5.06 0.07
N CYS A 114 -26.28 -5.60 -0.61
CA CYS A 114 -26.15 -6.74 -1.51
C CYS A 114 -25.29 -6.43 -2.72
N GLY A 115 -24.05 -6.73 -2.59
CA GLY A 115 -23.09 -7.04 -3.64
C GLY A 115 -22.06 -7.92 -2.97
N ALA A 116 -21.81 -9.08 -3.54
CA ALA A 116 -20.84 -10.05 -3.06
C ALA A 116 -19.36 -9.52 -3.09
N SER A 117 -19.20 -8.21 -3.14
CA SER A 117 -17.90 -7.56 -3.14
C SER A 117 -17.56 -7.10 -1.73
N GLY A 118 -16.42 -7.51 -1.23
CA GLY A 118 -15.90 -7.07 0.06
C GLY A 118 -15.81 -5.55 0.19
N ARG A 119 -15.57 -5.09 1.41
CA ARG A 119 -15.46 -3.65 1.68
C ARG A 119 -14.05 -3.17 1.37
N TRP A 120 -13.94 -2.14 0.57
CA TRP A 120 -12.67 -1.48 0.30
C TRP A 120 -12.15 -0.74 1.53
N HIS A 121 -10.89 -0.95 1.83
CA HIS A 121 -10.13 -0.20 2.81
C HIS A 121 -8.66 -0.12 2.39
N ILE A 122 -7.94 0.82 2.98
CA ILE A 122 -6.54 1.04 2.69
C ILE A 122 -5.77 0.84 3.98
N HIS A 123 -4.84 -0.10 3.96
CA HIS A 123 -3.82 -0.23 4.98
C HIS A 123 -2.60 0.58 4.56
N CYS A 124 -2.02 1.33 5.46
CA CYS A 124 -0.78 2.03 5.15
C CYS A 124 0.13 2.14 6.38
N ALA A 125 1.43 2.11 6.13
CA ALA A 125 2.43 2.58 7.05
C ALA A 125 2.74 4.03 6.69
N ILE A 126 2.67 4.95 7.65
CA ILE A 126 2.97 6.37 7.47
C ILE A 126 4.09 6.75 8.42
N GLU A 127 5.18 7.32 7.89
CA GLU A 127 6.30 7.83 8.67
C GLU A 127 5.82 8.81 9.75
N LEU A 128 6.33 8.65 10.97
CA LEU A 128 6.19 9.63 12.03
C LEU A 128 7.39 10.57 11.97
N PRO A 129 7.21 11.83 11.48
CA PRO A 129 8.32 12.77 11.45
C PRO A 129 8.84 13.08 12.85
N SER A 130 10.14 13.18 13.02
CA SER A 130 10.79 13.35 14.32
C SER A 130 10.36 14.62 15.12
N HIS A 131 9.69 15.54 14.48
CA HIS A 131 9.17 16.78 15.10
C HIS A 131 7.68 16.69 15.46
N PHE A 132 7.04 15.53 15.28
CA PHE A 132 5.67 15.27 15.71
C PHE A 132 5.65 14.10 16.71
N ASP A 133 4.70 14.16 17.62
CA ASP A 133 4.29 13.00 18.39
C ASP A 133 3.17 12.21 17.65
N ALA A 134 2.98 10.96 18.03
CA ALA A 134 2.01 10.07 17.40
C ALA A 134 0.57 10.58 17.51
N ILE A 135 0.22 11.23 18.62
CA ILE A 135 -1.14 11.76 18.86
C ILE A 135 -1.43 12.92 17.91
N THR A 136 -0.46 13.81 17.73
CA THR A 136 -0.57 14.94 16.80
C THR A 136 -0.75 14.46 15.37
N LEU A 137 0.06 13.47 14.95
CA LEU A 137 -0.06 12.89 13.61
C LEU A 137 -1.40 12.15 13.43
N GLU A 138 -1.86 11.40 14.43
CA GLU A 138 -3.17 10.74 14.41
C GLU A 138 -4.30 11.75 14.19
N ASN A 139 -4.31 12.85 14.92
CA ASN A 139 -5.32 13.91 14.76
C ASN A 139 -5.29 14.50 13.37
N MET A 140 -4.12 14.79 12.81
CA MET A 140 -3.97 15.27 11.42
C MET A 140 -4.49 14.25 10.41
N ILE A 141 -4.20 12.97 10.60
CA ILE A 141 -4.71 11.88 9.76
C ILE A 141 -6.24 11.88 9.76
N ARG A 142 -6.85 11.95 10.94
CA ARG A 142 -8.32 11.95 11.09
C ARG A 142 -8.96 13.17 10.44
N GLU A 143 -8.42 14.36 10.68
CA GLU A 143 -8.90 15.62 10.10
C GLU A 143 -8.77 15.64 8.58
N CYS A 144 -7.63 15.20 8.04
CA CYS A 144 -7.43 15.14 6.61
C CYS A 144 -8.33 14.09 5.93
N TRP A 145 -8.49 12.91 6.55
CA TRP A 145 -9.36 11.87 6.00
C TRP A 145 -10.84 12.27 6.01
N ALA A 146 -11.28 13.02 7.02
CA ALA A 146 -12.64 13.54 7.09
C ALA A 146 -12.99 14.51 5.94
N GLN A 147 -11.99 15.10 5.28
CA GLN A 147 -12.17 16.00 4.13
C GLN A 147 -12.23 15.24 2.79
N VAL A 148 -12.00 13.95 2.79
CA VAL A 148 -12.04 13.12 1.57
C VAL A 148 -13.47 12.64 1.34
N ASP A 149 -14.06 12.91 0.17
CA ASP A 149 -15.44 12.56 -0.16
C ASP A 149 -15.77 11.09 0.07
N TRP A 150 -14.84 10.20 -0.30
CA TRP A 150 -14.94 8.77 -0.11
C TRP A 150 -14.47 8.29 1.27
N GLY A 151 -13.97 9.19 2.11
CA GLY A 151 -13.56 8.86 3.47
C GLY A 151 -14.73 8.45 4.35
N HIS A 152 -14.58 7.34 5.08
CA HIS A 152 -15.50 6.94 6.13
C HIS A 152 -14.89 7.27 7.49
N GLY A 153 -15.70 7.71 8.44
CA GLY A 153 -15.20 8.17 9.75
C GLY A 153 -14.55 7.08 10.62
N ARG A 154 -14.62 5.83 10.22
CA ARG A 154 -13.95 4.72 10.93
C ARG A 154 -12.51 4.61 10.47
N ILE A 155 -11.60 5.08 11.31
CA ILE A 155 -10.15 5.07 11.09
C ILE A 155 -9.50 4.37 12.27
N LEU A 156 -8.52 3.52 12.00
CA LEU A 156 -7.64 2.96 13.02
C LEU A 156 -6.24 3.54 12.79
N VAL A 157 -5.65 4.10 13.83
CA VAL A 157 -4.25 4.55 13.86
C VAL A 157 -3.60 3.91 15.08
N ARG A 158 -2.43 3.36 14.91
CA ARG A 158 -1.61 2.77 15.99
C ARG A 158 -0.19 3.28 15.82
N ASP A 159 0.40 3.66 16.89
CA ASP A 159 1.83 3.96 16.98
C ASP A 159 2.66 2.69 17.15
N GLY A 160 3.96 2.77 16.93
CA GLY A 160 4.89 1.67 17.13
C GLY A 160 4.67 0.48 16.20
N ALA A 161 4.15 0.72 15.01
CA ALA A 161 4.09 -0.31 13.98
C ALA A 161 5.51 -0.84 13.69
N ASN A 162 5.61 -2.13 13.43
CA ASN A 162 6.88 -2.82 13.20
C ASN A 162 6.88 -3.53 11.83
N ALA A 163 8.02 -4.11 11.47
CA ALA A 163 8.17 -4.86 10.23
C ALA A 163 7.10 -5.95 10.04
N GLY A 164 6.61 -6.55 11.14
CA GLY A 164 5.53 -7.54 11.10
C GLY A 164 4.21 -6.98 10.59
N TRP A 165 3.95 -5.66 10.76
CA TRP A 165 2.79 -5.02 10.16
C TRP A 165 2.89 -4.96 8.64
N ILE A 166 4.06 -4.68 8.13
CA ILE A 166 4.32 -4.67 6.69
C ILE A 166 4.11 -6.07 6.12
N ASP A 167 4.67 -7.08 6.76
CA ASP A 167 4.46 -8.48 6.37
C ASP A 167 2.97 -8.85 6.43
N TYR A 168 2.23 -8.39 7.43
CA TYR A 168 0.79 -8.59 7.52
C TYR A 168 0.04 -7.91 6.37
N MET A 169 0.34 -6.64 6.08
CA MET A 169 -0.27 -5.93 4.95
C MET A 169 -0.02 -6.64 3.62
N LEU A 170 1.12 -7.29 3.46
CA LEU A 170 1.54 -7.97 2.25
C LEU A 170 1.02 -9.41 2.16
N LYS A 171 0.87 -10.11 3.31
CA LYS A 171 0.51 -11.52 3.37
C LYS A 171 -0.90 -11.82 2.86
N ASP A 172 -1.85 -10.94 3.10
CA ASP A 172 -3.26 -11.13 2.70
C ASP A 172 -3.49 -11.01 1.19
N ARG A 173 -2.46 -10.71 0.42
CA ARG A 173 -2.53 -10.38 -1.01
C ARG A 173 -2.19 -11.50 -1.95
N GLN A 174 -1.90 -12.63 -1.45
CA GLN A 174 -1.94 -13.87 -2.21
C GLN A 174 -3.40 -14.25 -2.56
N LYS A 175 -4.37 -13.44 -2.17
CA LYS A 175 -5.79 -13.66 -2.47
C LYS A 175 -6.10 -13.23 -3.91
N SER A 176 -6.83 -14.09 -4.57
CA SER A 176 -7.19 -14.19 -5.98
C SER A 176 -7.91 -12.97 -6.63
N GLU A 177 -7.98 -11.81 -5.99
CA GLU A 177 -8.74 -10.65 -6.48
C GLU A 177 -7.87 -9.63 -7.24
N PHE A 178 -6.56 -9.76 -7.17
CA PHE A 178 -5.61 -8.92 -7.91
C PHE A 178 -4.77 -9.80 -8.81
N ASP A 179 -4.64 -9.40 -10.07
CA ASP A 179 -3.86 -10.14 -11.09
C ASP A 179 -2.36 -10.15 -10.76
N GLY A 180 -1.93 -9.30 -9.84
CA GLY A 180 -0.56 -9.21 -9.37
C GLY A 180 -0.43 -8.48 -8.04
N PHE A 181 0.65 -8.78 -7.32
CA PHE A 181 0.97 -8.13 -6.05
C PHE A 181 1.06 -6.60 -6.15
N LEU A 182 1.60 -6.08 -7.25
CA LEU A 182 1.74 -4.64 -7.47
C LEU A 182 0.40 -3.94 -7.64
N ASP A 183 -0.65 -4.66 -8.05
CA ASP A 183 -1.97 -4.08 -8.29
C ASP A 183 -2.65 -3.62 -7.01
N CYS A 184 -2.31 -4.20 -5.87
CA CYS A 184 -2.84 -3.77 -4.58
C CYS A 184 -2.08 -2.57 -3.98
N ILE A 185 -0.91 -2.23 -4.49
CA ILE A 185 -0.15 -1.08 -4.02
C ILE A 185 -0.62 0.18 -4.75
N ILE A 186 -0.80 1.27 -4.00
CA ILE A 186 -1.12 2.57 -4.61
C ILE A 186 0.21 3.24 -4.99
N ILE A 187 0.80 2.77 -6.07
CA ILE A 187 2.15 3.13 -6.54
C ILE A 187 2.29 4.66 -6.72
N GLU A 188 1.23 5.31 -7.19
CA GLU A 188 1.22 6.77 -7.45
C GLU A 188 1.36 7.60 -6.17
N SER A 189 1.16 6.99 -5.03
CA SER A 189 1.27 7.62 -3.71
C SER A 189 2.47 7.13 -2.91
N LEU A 190 3.22 6.17 -3.42
CA LEU A 190 4.49 5.80 -2.81
C LEU A 190 5.42 7.02 -2.76
N HIS A 191 6.12 7.15 -1.65
CA HIS A 191 7.24 8.07 -1.61
C HIS A 191 8.31 7.56 -2.58
N ASN A 192 8.78 8.43 -3.46
CA ASN A 192 10.04 8.14 -4.12
C ASN A 192 11.10 8.06 -3.02
N PRO A 193 11.87 6.96 -2.91
CA PRO A 193 13.06 6.99 -2.09
C PRO A 193 13.88 8.16 -2.65
N ILE A 194 13.95 9.24 -1.88
CA ILE A 194 14.86 10.34 -2.21
C ILE A 194 16.22 9.66 -2.15
N ALA A 195 16.87 9.53 -3.29
CA ALA A 195 18.27 9.23 -3.30
C ALA A 195 18.89 10.31 -2.40
N ASP A 196 19.35 9.90 -1.23
CA ASP A 196 20.04 10.77 -0.31
C ASP A 196 21.21 11.35 -1.08
N ALA A 197 21.08 12.63 -1.44
CA ALA A 197 22.12 13.38 -2.12
C ALA A 197 23.10 13.91 -1.07
#